data_842677f5c6bde3c1df272f5fdf922d84
#
_entry.id   842677f5c6bde3c1df272f5fdf922d84
#
_cell.length_a   1.000
_cell.length_b   1.000
_cell.length_c   1.000
_cell.angle_alpha   90.00
_cell.angle_beta   90.00
_cell.angle_gamma   90.00
#
_symmetry.space_group_name_H-M   'P 1'
#
loop_
_entity.id
_entity.type
_entity.pdbx_description
1 polymer ?
#
loop_
_entity_poly.entity_id
_entity_poly.type
_entity_poly.pdbx_seq_one_letter_code
_entity_poly.pdbx_strand_id
1 'polypeptide(L)'
;VSGKNGGARIRGGRQMAKATAGDDTASLILTYFNNPYAAAQLRVGREYVFYGKVQGFGRGRTMVSPQSEKVAPDADHPGRIVPVYPLTAGLTQRDLERVTAAALDTLTGEWPDPLPELLRAKYRLPDAVDALSAIHRPKTKDDMAQARRRMVFEELFLLCCGLQQLKERRKADSGIVFTSNGL
;
A
#
# COMPACT_ATOMS: atom_id res chain seq x y z
N VAL A 1 -1.80 -3.41 25.20
CA VAL A 1 -2.50 -2.22 25.73
C VAL A 1 -2.57 -2.32 27.23
N SER A 2 -2.02 -1.33 27.95
CA SER A 2 -1.91 -1.34 29.40
C SER A 2 -3.01 -0.53 30.12
N GLY A 3 -3.73 0.33 29.44
CA GLY A 3 -4.82 1.11 30.02
C GLY A 3 -5.72 1.78 29.00
N LYS A 4 -6.92 2.14 29.42
CA LYS A 4 -7.87 2.93 28.66
C LYS A 4 -8.49 4.02 29.51
N ASN A 5 -8.59 5.22 28.97
CA ASN A 5 -9.45 6.26 29.54
C ASN A 5 -10.68 6.43 28.62
N GLY A 6 -11.87 6.34 29.20
CA GLY A 6 -13.13 6.56 28.48
C GLY A 6 -13.16 7.92 27.81
N GLY A 7 -13.94 8.05 26.75
CA GLY A 7 -14.02 9.26 25.95
C GLY A 7 -14.44 10.49 26.77
N ALA A 8 -13.57 11.50 26.81
CA ALA A 8 -13.89 12.80 27.35
C ALA A 8 -14.41 13.71 26.22
N ARG A 9 -15.50 14.47 26.49
CA ARG A 9 -15.92 15.55 25.58
C ARG A 9 -15.00 16.74 25.75
N ILE A 10 -14.37 17.18 24.67
CA ILE A 10 -13.55 18.39 24.64
C ILE A 10 -14.44 19.60 24.23
N ARG A 11 -13.98 20.81 24.63
CA ARG A 11 -14.60 22.09 24.23
C ARG A 11 -14.82 22.12 22.71
N GLY A 12 -16.07 22.28 22.24
CA GLY A 12 -16.42 22.23 20.81
C GLY A 12 -17.11 20.93 20.34
N GLY A 13 -17.63 20.09 21.26
CA GLY A 13 -18.43 18.91 20.89
C GLY A 13 -17.64 17.71 20.36
N ARG A 14 -16.31 17.80 20.27
CA ARG A 14 -15.46 16.70 19.82
C ARG A 14 -15.26 15.66 20.93
N GLN A 15 -15.39 14.40 20.60
CA GLN A 15 -15.07 13.29 21.50
C GLN A 15 -13.60 12.91 21.35
N MET A 16 -12.91 12.75 22.47
CA MET A 16 -11.54 12.26 22.50
C MET A 16 -11.47 11.03 23.41
N ALA A 17 -10.93 9.94 22.88
CA ALA A 17 -10.62 8.75 23.65
C ALA A 17 -9.12 8.51 23.67
N LYS A 18 -8.60 8.07 24.80
CA LYS A 18 -7.17 7.74 24.96
C LYS A 18 -7.03 6.29 25.38
N ALA A 19 -5.98 5.65 24.87
CA ALA A 19 -5.50 4.37 25.37
C ALA A 19 -3.98 4.45 25.55
N THR A 20 -3.43 3.64 26.45
CA THR A 20 -1.98 3.51 26.63
C THR A 20 -1.55 2.15 26.15
N ALA A 21 -0.62 2.12 25.24
CA ALA A 21 0.09 0.92 24.83
C ALA A 21 1.53 1.00 25.34
N GLY A 22 2.09 -0.13 25.68
CA GLY A 22 3.48 -0.19 26.14
C GLY A 22 4.04 -1.58 25.90
N ASP A 23 5.33 -1.63 25.75
CA ASP A 23 6.15 -2.83 25.78
C ASP A 23 7.13 -2.73 26.98
N ASP A 24 8.07 -3.65 27.05
CA ASP A 24 9.09 -3.70 28.14
C ASP A 24 10.05 -2.51 28.09
N THR A 25 10.05 -1.72 27.02
CA THR A 25 10.98 -0.63 26.79
C THR A 25 10.37 0.76 26.99
N ALA A 26 9.12 0.97 26.58
CA ALA A 26 8.48 2.28 26.60
C ALA A 26 6.94 2.22 26.58
N SER A 27 6.30 3.37 26.86
CA SER A 27 4.86 3.54 26.73
C SER A 27 4.52 4.59 25.68
N LEU A 28 3.38 4.40 25.02
CA LEU A 28 2.85 5.23 23.97
C LEU A 28 1.37 5.58 24.25
N ILE A 29 1.02 6.85 24.15
CA ILE A 29 -0.36 7.31 24.31
C ILE A 29 -1.03 7.31 22.94
N LEU A 30 -2.11 6.55 22.81
CA LEU A 30 -2.95 6.50 21.61
C LEU A 30 -4.11 7.45 21.81
N THR A 31 -4.29 8.41 20.92
CA THR A 31 -5.34 9.42 21.01
C THR A 31 -6.26 9.32 19.79
N TYR A 32 -7.56 9.09 20.00
CA TYR A 32 -8.57 8.99 18.95
C TYR A 32 -9.51 10.19 19.06
N PHE A 33 -9.66 10.95 17.96
CA PHE A 33 -10.59 12.06 17.86
C PHE A 33 -11.82 11.64 17.07
N ASN A 34 -13.01 11.94 17.58
CA ASN A 34 -14.31 11.62 16.98
C ASN A 34 -14.52 10.14 16.62
N ASN A 35 -13.70 9.24 17.16
CA ASN A 35 -13.82 7.81 16.95
C ASN A 35 -13.64 7.05 18.27
N PRO A 36 -14.63 7.10 19.18
CA PRO A 36 -14.58 6.37 20.43
C PRO A 36 -14.60 4.84 20.25
N TYR A 37 -15.16 4.37 19.13
CA TYR A 37 -15.24 2.94 18.82
C TYR A 37 -13.86 2.33 18.60
N ALA A 38 -12.94 3.03 17.96
CA ALA A 38 -11.58 2.53 17.74
C ALA A 38 -10.86 2.27 19.08
N ALA A 39 -11.00 3.19 20.04
CA ALA A 39 -10.46 2.99 21.38
C ALA A 39 -11.22 1.89 22.17
N ALA A 40 -12.52 1.75 21.96
CA ALA A 40 -13.34 0.74 22.62
C ALA A 40 -12.98 -0.69 22.19
N GLN A 41 -12.59 -0.88 20.93
CA GLN A 41 -12.18 -2.17 20.39
C GLN A 41 -10.86 -2.70 20.97
N LEU A 42 -10.01 -1.82 21.47
CA LEU A 42 -8.77 -2.24 22.12
C LEU A 42 -9.10 -2.93 23.44
N ARG A 43 -8.47 -4.06 23.71
CA ARG A 43 -8.63 -4.81 24.98
C ARG A 43 -7.34 -4.72 25.77
N VAL A 44 -7.46 -4.35 27.05
CA VAL A 44 -6.32 -4.33 27.98
C VAL A 44 -5.76 -5.76 28.12
N GLY A 45 -4.45 -5.91 28.19
CA GLY A 45 -3.77 -7.19 28.26
C GLY A 45 -3.64 -7.94 26.93
N ARG A 46 -4.04 -7.32 25.80
CA ARG A 46 -3.84 -7.88 24.47
C ARG A 46 -2.80 -7.11 23.69
N GLU A 47 -2.11 -7.82 22.81
CA GLU A 47 -1.09 -7.26 21.93
C GLU A 47 -1.70 -6.75 20.63
N TYR A 48 -1.21 -5.60 20.20
CA TYR A 48 -1.62 -4.93 18.97
C TYR A 48 -0.41 -4.32 18.28
N VAL A 49 -0.42 -4.31 16.95
CA VAL A 49 0.46 -3.48 16.14
C VAL A 49 -0.27 -2.17 15.83
N PHE A 50 0.41 -1.05 16.04
CA PHE A 50 -0.12 0.28 15.78
C PHE A 50 0.67 0.94 14.65
N TYR A 51 -0.04 1.44 13.65
CA TYR A 51 0.54 2.16 12.52
C TYR A 51 0.12 3.63 12.58
N GLY A 52 1.09 4.52 12.50
CA GLY A 52 0.83 5.95 12.52
C GLY A 52 2.08 6.75 12.84
N LYS A 53 1.94 8.08 12.82
CA LYS A 53 3.03 9.00 13.13
C LYS A 53 3.17 9.18 14.64
N VAL A 54 4.32 8.80 15.19
CA VAL A 54 4.66 9.08 16.59
C VAL A 54 5.07 10.54 16.73
N GLN A 55 4.49 11.23 17.72
CA GLN A 55 4.78 12.62 18.08
C GLN A 55 5.25 12.71 19.54
N GLY A 56 6.04 13.74 19.87
CA GLY A 56 6.55 13.97 21.22
C GLY A 56 7.86 13.24 21.51
N PHE A 57 8.41 13.47 22.72
CA PHE A 57 9.68 12.93 23.19
C PHE A 57 9.51 12.25 24.56
N GLY A 58 10.38 11.28 24.84
CA GLY A 58 10.44 10.60 26.12
C GLY A 58 9.14 9.90 26.51
N ARG A 59 8.68 10.07 27.75
CA ARG A 59 7.44 9.46 28.27
C ARG A 59 6.16 10.08 27.68
N GLY A 60 6.27 11.20 26.97
CA GLY A 60 5.14 11.90 26.33
C GLY A 60 4.90 11.53 24.88
N ARG A 61 5.38 10.39 24.39
CA ARG A 61 5.13 9.92 23.02
C ARG A 61 3.66 9.66 22.82
N THR A 62 3.12 10.19 21.74
CA THR A 62 1.71 10.02 21.39
C THR A 62 1.55 9.68 19.91
N MET A 63 0.51 8.95 19.60
CA MET A 63 0.09 8.63 18.24
C MET A 63 -1.39 9.01 18.08
N VAL A 64 -1.68 9.82 17.05
CA VAL A 64 -3.02 10.33 16.81
C VAL A 64 -3.72 9.46 15.78
N SER A 65 -4.90 8.98 16.13
CA SER A 65 -5.76 8.12 15.29
C SER A 65 -5.01 6.99 14.59
N PRO A 66 -4.20 6.20 15.34
CA PRO A 66 -3.46 5.11 14.73
C PRO A 66 -4.40 4.05 14.17
N GLN A 67 -3.98 3.41 13.11
CA GLN A 67 -4.54 2.12 12.72
C GLN A 67 -4.05 1.06 13.70
N SER A 68 -4.92 0.15 14.10
CA SER A 68 -4.58 -0.93 15.02
C SER A 68 -4.93 -2.28 14.43
N GLU A 69 -4.00 -3.21 14.51
CA GLU A 69 -4.18 -4.60 14.13
C GLU A 69 -3.90 -5.48 15.35
N LYS A 70 -4.81 -6.41 15.63
CA LYS A 70 -4.62 -7.38 16.72
C LYS A 70 -3.57 -8.39 16.28
N VAL A 71 -2.56 -8.61 17.10
CA VAL A 71 -1.60 -9.68 16.88
C VAL A 71 -2.32 -11.01 17.05
N ALA A 72 -2.32 -11.83 15.98
CA ALA A 72 -2.79 -13.20 16.07
C ALA A 72 -1.75 -14.04 16.85
N PRO A 73 -2.17 -15.03 17.66
CA PRO A 73 -1.23 -15.85 18.42
C PRO A 73 -0.17 -16.57 17.56
N ASP A 74 -0.52 -16.85 16.30
CA ASP A 74 0.34 -17.55 15.33
C ASP A 74 0.93 -16.61 14.27
N ALA A 75 0.92 -15.29 14.50
CA ALA A 75 1.50 -14.35 13.54
C ALA A 75 3.03 -14.37 13.66
N ASP A 76 3.68 -15.01 12.70
CA ASP A 76 5.15 -15.08 12.62
C ASP A 76 5.84 -13.72 12.56
N HIS A 77 5.11 -12.65 12.25
CA HIS A 77 5.68 -11.31 12.10
C HIS A 77 4.70 -10.22 12.53
N PRO A 78 4.84 -9.65 13.73
CA PRO A 78 4.16 -8.39 14.07
C PRO A 78 4.75 -7.28 13.19
N GLY A 79 3.94 -6.65 12.35
CA GLY A 79 4.39 -5.54 11.50
C GLY A 79 4.56 -5.89 10.03
N ARG A 80 3.61 -6.65 9.46
CA ARG A 80 3.57 -6.90 8.02
C ARG A 80 3.52 -5.58 7.22
N ILE A 81 4.14 -5.57 6.06
CA ILE A 81 4.00 -4.48 5.10
C ILE A 81 2.57 -4.54 4.55
N VAL A 82 1.83 -3.43 4.72
CA VAL A 82 0.45 -3.34 4.24
C VAL A 82 0.35 -2.31 3.12
N PRO A 83 -0.44 -2.58 2.07
CA PRO A 83 -0.69 -1.62 1.02
C PRO A 83 -1.57 -0.48 1.55
N VAL A 84 -1.34 0.73 1.06
CA VAL A 84 -2.18 1.89 1.36
C VAL A 84 -2.92 2.28 0.08
N TYR A 85 -4.24 2.12 0.11
CA TYR A 85 -5.11 2.45 -1.03
C TYR A 85 -5.68 3.87 -0.90
N PRO A 86 -5.81 4.61 -2.00
CA PRO A 86 -6.60 5.83 -2.00
C PRO A 86 -8.07 5.48 -1.72
N LEU A 87 -8.65 6.18 -0.75
CA LEU A 87 -10.02 5.90 -0.30
C LEU A 87 -10.99 6.93 -0.85
N THR A 88 -12.23 6.48 -1.06
CA THR A 88 -13.38 7.34 -1.35
C THR A 88 -14.46 7.15 -0.28
N ALA A 89 -15.45 8.03 -0.26
CA ALA A 89 -16.53 7.96 0.72
C ALA A 89 -17.24 6.60 0.68
N GLY A 90 -17.43 5.99 1.85
CA GLY A 90 -18.10 4.70 2.01
C GLY A 90 -17.20 3.46 1.88
N LEU A 91 -15.92 3.62 1.50
CA LEU A 91 -14.95 2.52 1.46
C LEU A 91 -13.89 2.67 2.55
N THR A 92 -13.56 1.56 3.19
CA THR A 92 -12.48 1.51 4.18
C THR A 92 -11.24 0.82 3.60
N GLN A 93 -10.08 1.08 4.18
CA GLN A 93 -8.83 0.40 3.84
C GLN A 93 -9.00 -1.13 3.89
N ARG A 94 -9.67 -1.63 4.92
CA ARG A 94 -9.93 -3.06 5.12
C ARG A 94 -10.83 -3.66 4.03
N ASP A 95 -11.79 -2.89 3.51
CA ASP A 95 -12.66 -3.36 2.42
C ASP A 95 -11.84 -3.53 1.14
N LEU A 96 -10.98 -2.56 0.81
CA LEU A 96 -10.10 -2.67 -0.36
C LEU A 96 -9.07 -3.79 -0.21
N GLU A 97 -8.46 -3.96 0.96
CA GLU A 97 -7.57 -5.09 1.22
C GLU A 97 -8.28 -6.43 1.00
N ARG A 98 -9.49 -6.58 1.52
CA ARG A 98 -10.27 -7.81 1.38
C ARG A 98 -10.64 -8.10 -0.07
N VAL A 99 -11.13 -7.09 -0.80
CA VAL A 99 -11.52 -7.24 -2.22
C VAL A 99 -10.31 -7.56 -3.08
N THR A 100 -9.20 -6.82 -2.90
CA THR A 100 -7.95 -7.09 -3.63
C THR A 100 -7.41 -8.48 -3.31
N ALA A 101 -7.49 -8.88 -2.04
CA ALA A 101 -7.10 -10.22 -1.62
C ALA A 101 -7.90 -11.30 -2.35
N ALA A 102 -9.23 -11.18 -2.37
CA ALA A 102 -10.10 -12.13 -3.06
C ALA A 102 -9.84 -12.15 -4.57
N ALA A 103 -9.62 -10.99 -5.19
CA ALA A 103 -9.27 -10.91 -6.61
C ALA A 103 -7.95 -11.62 -6.93
N LEU A 104 -6.91 -11.40 -6.11
CA LEU A 104 -5.62 -12.08 -6.31
C LEU A 104 -5.73 -13.60 -6.16
N ASP A 105 -6.57 -14.08 -5.25
CA ASP A 105 -6.79 -15.51 -5.05
C ASP A 105 -7.50 -16.19 -6.24
N THR A 106 -8.16 -15.40 -7.12
CA THR A 106 -8.75 -15.90 -8.37
C THR A 106 -7.76 -15.93 -9.54
N LEU A 107 -6.61 -15.26 -9.42
CA LEU A 107 -5.56 -15.27 -10.45
C LEU A 107 -4.79 -16.59 -10.37
N THR A 108 -5.35 -17.65 -10.92
CA THR A 108 -4.68 -18.96 -11.02
C THR A 108 -3.98 -19.08 -12.37
N GLY A 109 -2.68 -19.19 -12.33
CA GLY A 109 -1.76 -19.87 -13.26
C GLY A 109 -1.71 -19.50 -14.75
N GLU A 110 -2.77 -19.03 -15.37
CA GLU A 110 -2.86 -18.84 -16.83
C GLU A 110 -3.03 -17.40 -17.32
N TRP A 111 -2.65 -16.45 -16.46
CA TRP A 111 -2.68 -15.06 -16.90
C TRP A 111 -1.52 -14.78 -17.86
N PRO A 112 -1.80 -14.41 -19.13
CA PRO A 112 -0.72 -14.16 -20.08
C PRO A 112 0.13 -12.98 -19.62
N ASP A 113 1.43 -13.20 -19.46
CA ASP A 113 2.35 -12.13 -19.11
C ASP A 113 2.52 -11.20 -20.32
N PRO A 114 2.25 -9.88 -20.20
CA PRO A 114 2.40 -8.94 -21.30
C PRO A 114 3.87 -8.72 -21.70
N LEU A 115 4.83 -9.06 -20.84
CA LEU A 115 6.24 -8.97 -21.18
C LEU A 115 6.76 -10.31 -21.73
N PRO A 116 7.43 -10.29 -22.90
CA PRO A 116 8.10 -11.46 -23.43
C PRO A 116 9.09 -12.09 -22.44
N GLU A 117 9.15 -13.41 -22.42
CA GLU A 117 10.02 -14.16 -21.50
C GLU A 117 11.50 -13.75 -21.62
N LEU A 118 11.98 -13.52 -22.82
CA LEU A 118 13.35 -13.04 -23.07
C LEU A 118 13.65 -11.72 -22.36
N LEU A 119 12.68 -10.80 -22.30
CA LEU A 119 12.86 -9.53 -21.58
C LEU A 119 12.85 -9.77 -20.07
N ARG A 120 11.93 -10.60 -19.57
CA ARG A 120 11.87 -10.93 -18.16
C ARG A 120 13.16 -11.58 -17.68
N ALA A 121 13.68 -12.54 -18.43
CA ALA A 121 14.96 -13.18 -18.12
C ALA A 121 16.14 -12.18 -18.18
N LYS A 122 16.24 -11.39 -19.23
CA LYS A 122 17.32 -10.39 -19.41
C LYS A 122 17.39 -9.39 -18.26
N TYR A 123 16.23 -8.91 -17.80
CA TYR A 123 16.15 -7.88 -16.77
C TYR A 123 15.86 -8.45 -15.38
N ARG A 124 15.81 -9.77 -15.21
CA ARG A 124 15.53 -10.47 -13.96
C ARG A 124 14.24 -9.93 -13.31
N LEU A 125 13.17 -9.92 -14.08
CA LEU A 125 11.86 -9.46 -13.64
C LEU A 125 11.00 -10.67 -13.26
N PRO A 126 10.26 -10.62 -12.14
CA PRO A 126 9.26 -11.65 -11.82
C PRO A 126 8.16 -11.66 -12.89
N ASP A 127 7.38 -12.73 -12.95
CA ASP A 127 6.21 -12.75 -13.82
C ASP A 127 5.10 -11.82 -13.31
N ALA A 128 4.07 -11.60 -14.16
CA ALA A 128 3.02 -10.63 -13.87
C ALA A 128 2.21 -10.99 -12.62
N VAL A 129 1.87 -12.26 -12.44
CA VAL A 129 1.02 -12.72 -11.32
C VAL A 129 1.78 -12.63 -10.01
N ASP A 130 3.05 -13.07 -9.98
CA ASP A 130 3.91 -12.98 -8.81
C ASP A 130 4.14 -11.53 -8.41
N ALA A 131 4.43 -10.65 -9.38
CA ALA A 131 4.63 -9.24 -9.11
C ALA A 131 3.36 -8.56 -8.60
N LEU A 132 2.20 -8.88 -9.19
CA LEU A 132 0.92 -8.34 -8.75
C LEU A 132 0.58 -8.81 -7.34
N SER A 133 0.83 -10.06 -7.03
CA SER A 133 0.66 -10.61 -5.68
C SER A 133 1.60 -9.96 -4.68
N ALA A 134 2.88 -9.82 -5.02
CA ALA A 134 3.89 -9.27 -4.13
C ALA A 134 3.75 -7.75 -3.90
N ILE A 135 3.21 -6.98 -4.85
CA ILE A 135 2.98 -5.54 -4.62
C ILE A 135 1.84 -5.29 -3.62
N HIS A 136 0.87 -6.20 -3.54
CA HIS A 136 -0.26 -6.09 -2.61
C HIS A 136 -0.07 -6.86 -1.31
N ARG A 137 0.69 -7.95 -1.33
CA ARG A 137 0.95 -8.83 -0.17
C ARG A 137 2.43 -9.19 -0.07
N PRO A 138 3.33 -8.20 0.06
CA PRO A 138 4.76 -8.50 0.14
C PRO A 138 5.10 -9.24 1.43
N LYS A 139 5.89 -10.28 1.34
CA LYS A 139 6.44 -10.99 2.50
C LYS A 139 7.65 -10.24 3.06
N THR A 140 8.44 -9.66 2.17
CA THR A 140 9.65 -8.92 2.51
C THR A 140 9.71 -7.55 1.81
N LYS A 141 10.61 -6.69 2.25
CA LYS A 141 10.88 -5.42 1.55
C LYS A 141 11.48 -5.65 0.17
N ASP A 142 12.21 -6.73 -0.01
CA ASP A 142 12.80 -7.08 -1.31
C ASP A 142 11.73 -7.54 -2.29
N ASP A 143 10.79 -8.38 -1.87
CA ASP A 143 9.63 -8.77 -2.71
C ASP A 143 8.88 -7.52 -3.22
N MET A 144 8.62 -6.57 -2.32
CA MET A 144 7.97 -5.31 -2.69
C MET A 144 8.80 -4.51 -3.71
N ALA A 145 10.12 -4.44 -3.52
CA ALA A 145 11.02 -3.73 -4.41
C ALA A 145 11.07 -4.37 -5.81
N GLN A 146 11.15 -5.69 -5.89
CA GLN A 146 11.14 -6.45 -7.14
C GLN A 146 9.79 -6.33 -7.86
N ALA A 147 8.68 -6.46 -7.14
CA ALA A 147 7.34 -6.27 -7.67
C ALA A 147 7.17 -4.85 -8.24
N ARG A 148 7.55 -3.83 -7.49
CA ARG A 148 7.50 -2.44 -7.96
C ARG A 148 8.35 -2.22 -9.21
N ARG A 149 9.57 -2.76 -9.23
CA ARG A 149 10.45 -2.68 -10.40
C ARG A 149 9.80 -3.29 -11.63
N ARG A 150 9.15 -4.45 -11.48
CA ARG A 150 8.42 -5.13 -12.56
C ARG A 150 7.26 -4.27 -13.08
N MET A 151 6.44 -3.72 -12.19
CA MET A 151 5.29 -2.88 -12.59
C MET A 151 5.74 -1.62 -13.34
N VAL A 152 6.74 -0.91 -12.82
CA VAL A 152 7.30 0.30 -13.45
C VAL A 152 7.92 -0.03 -14.81
N PHE A 153 8.66 -1.14 -14.90
CA PHE A 153 9.26 -1.56 -16.17
C PHE A 153 8.20 -1.83 -17.23
N GLU A 154 7.15 -2.57 -16.88
CA GLU A 154 6.05 -2.89 -17.80
C GLU A 154 5.34 -1.63 -18.29
N GLU A 155 4.97 -0.74 -17.39
CA GLU A 155 4.27 0.51 -17.74
C GLU A 155 5.10 1.34 -18.71
N LEU A 156 6.39 1.53 -18.44
CA LEU A 156 7.29 2.28 -19.32
C LEU A 156 7.54 1.56 -20.63
N PHE A 157 7.67 0.24 -20.62
CA PHE A 157 7.87 -0.55 -21.83
C PHE A 157 6.66 -0.43 -22.76
N LEU A 158 5.45 -0.60 -22.24
CA LEU A 158 4.21 -0.47 -23.03
C LEU A 158 4.04 0.96 -23.57
N LEU A 159 4.36 1.97 -22.78
CA LEU A 159 4.38 3.36 -23.24
C LEU A 159 5.37 3.56 -24.39
N CYS A 160 6.59 3.06 -24.27
CA CYS A 160 7.61 3.16 -25.32
C CYS A 160 7.18 2.43 -26.60
N CYS A 161 6.57 1.24 -26.47
CA CYS A 161 6.03 0.53 -27.63
C CYS A 161 4.93 1.33 -28.33
N GLY A 162 4.00 1.93 -27.55
CA GLY A 162 2.94 2.77 -28.10
C GLY A 162 3.48 4.01 -28.84
N LEU A 163 4.46 4.69 -28.24
CA LEU A 163 5.11 5.84 -28.89
C LEU A 163 5.87 5.44 -30.17
N GLN A 164 6.52 4.30 -30.15
CA GLN A 164 7.21 3.78 -31.35
C GLN A 164 6.22 3.47 -32.48
N GLN A 165 5.09 2.84 -32.17
CA GLN A 165 4.03 2.59 -33.15
C GLN A 165 3.47 3.88 -33.77
N LEU A 166 3.24 4.91 -32.94
CA LEU A 166 2.80 6.22 -33.42
C LEU A 166 3.84 6.87 -34.34
N LYS A 167 5.12 6.75 -34.01
CA LYS A 167 6.21 7.25 -34.82
C LYS A 167 6.29 6.55 -36.18
N GLU A 168 6.15 5.23 -36.19
CA GLU A 168 6.17 4.45 -37.44
C GLU A 168 4.96 4.79 -38.32
N ARG A 169 3.76 4.93 -37.76
CA ARG A 169 2.57 5.38 -38.53
C ARG A 169 2.79 6.75 -39.16
N ARG A 170 3.36 7.72 -38.43
CA ARG A 170 3.68 9.05 -38.97
C ARG A 170 4.70 9.04 -40.10
N LYS A 171 5.66 8.09 -40.07
CA LYS A 171 6.64 7.92 -41.15
C LYS A 171 6.03 7.29 -42.39
N ALA A 172 5.00 6.42 -42.21
CA ALA A 172 4.29 5.80 -43.32
C ALA A 172 3.38 6.80 -44.07
N ASP A 173 2.92 7.87 -43.40
CA ASP A 173 2.24 8.99 -44.06
C ASP A 173 3.28 9.80 -44.85
N SER A 174 3.31 9.59 -46.15
CA SER A 174 4.23 10.31 -47.06
C SER A 174 3.96 11.81 -47.00
N GLY A 175 4.89 12.57 -46.44
CA GLY A 175 4.83 14.02 -46.45
C GLY A 175 4.88 14.57 -47.87
N ILE A 176 4.45 15.83 -48.06
CA ILE A 176 4.58 16.53 -49.33
C ILE A 176 6.08 16.66 -49.66
N VAL A 177 6.52 16.03 -50.73
CA VAL A 177 7.90 16.15 -51.21
C VAL A 177 8.04 17.49 -51.94
N PHE A 178 8.77 18.44 -51.36
CA PHE A 178 9.15 19.65 -52.03
C PHE A 178 10.30 19.31 -52.96
N THR A 179 10.08 19.27 -54.28
CA THR A 179 11.15 19.23 -55.26
C THR A 179 11.68 20.64 -55.42
N SER A 180 12.93 20.89 -55.02
CA SER A 180 13.66 22.11 -55.36
C SER A 180 13.99 22.03 -56.82
N ASN A 181 13.29 22.79 -57.65
CA ASN A 181 13.77 23.08 -58.99
C ASN A 181 14.92 24.03 -58.86
N GLY A 182 16.17 23.47 -58.95
CA GLY A 182 17.37 24.28 -58.95
C GLY A 182 17.32 25.31 -60.06
N LEU A 183 17.50 26.59 -59.70
CA LEU A 183 17.88 27.65 -60.58
C LEU A 183 19.35 27.53 -60.90
#